data_4cdf1833fe5ee296e2c119fda8dbe682
#
_entry.id   4cdf1833fe5ee296e2c119fda8dbe682
#
_cell.length_a   1.000
_cell.length_b   1.000
_cell.length_c   1.000
_cell.angle_alpha   90.00
_cell.angle_beta   90.00
_cell.angle_gamma   90.00
#
_symmetry.space_group_name_H-M   'P 1'
#
loop_
_entity.id
_entity.type
_entity.pdbx_description
1 polymer ?
#
loop_
_entity_poly.entity_id
_entity_poly.type
_entity_poly.pdbx_seq_one_letter_code
_entity_poly.pdbx_strand_id
1 'polypeptide(L)'
;DLLDPATLSQLGGIEFIAREVVEGFLMGLHRSPHRGFSAEFAELRAYQAGDDLRYIDWRMYGRSDRYYVKQFEEETSLRAHLLIDVSQSMGWSSEPGVLPSKLWYAKHLAASLGLILLRQGDSVGMTAFHEEVAERVQARGGRRQWHELARRLGALESTGGTSAEGALRDVAVRLRRAGLVVLFSDLLVQPDETIT
;
A
#
# COMPACT_ATOMS: atom_id res chain seq x y z
N ASP A 1 -12.68 22.79 0.20
CA ASP A 1 -12.06 21.62 -0.42
C ASP A 1 -11.86 20.54 0.65
N LEU A 2 -12.62 19.45 0.59
CA LEU A 2 -12.63 18.38 1.61
C LEU A 2 -11.27 17.66 1.76
N LEU A 3 -10.33 17.95 0.87
CA LEU A 3 -8.97 17.39 0.87
C LEU A 3 -7.92 18.41 1.28
N ASP A 4 -8.32 19.60 1.76
CA ASP A 4 -7.37 20.55 2.32
C ASP A 4 -6.74 19.98 3.60
N PRO A 5 -5.39 19.91 3.66
CA PRO A 5 -4.67 19.30 4.79
C PRO A 5 -4.97 19.91 6.15
N ALA A 6 -5.21 21.22 6.19
CA ALA A 6 -5.55 21.91 7.43
C ALA A 6 -6.93 21.48 7.94
N THR A 7 -7.89 21.28 7.03
CA THR A 7 -9.23 20.75 7.35
C THR A 7 -9.16 19.29 7.78
N LEU A 8 -8.39 18.46 7.08
CA LEU A 8 -8.23 17.04 7.41
C LEU A 8 -7.56 16.82 8.77
N SER A 9 -6.59 17.65 9.15
CA SER A 9 -5.93 17.54 10.46
C SER A 9 -6.87 17.77 11.65
N GLN A 10 -7.98 18.49 11.43
CA GLN A 10 -8.99 18.79 12.45
C GLN A 10 -10.11 17.73 12.53
N LEU A 11 -10.27 16.88 11.51
CA LEU A 11 -11.47 16.06 11.32
C LEU A 11 -11.41 14.64 11.93
N GLY A 12 -10.34 14.23 12.60
CA GLY A 12 -10.39 12.95 13.29
C GLY A 12 -9.23 12.00 13.05
N GLY A 13 -9.40 10.77 13.54
CA GLY A 13 -8.34 9.76 13.55
C GLY A 13 -7.92 9.30 12.14
N ILE A 14 -6.71 8.78 12.07
CA ILE A 14 -6.05 8.30 10.83
C ILE A 14 -6.93 7.32 10.02
N GLU A 15 -7.74 6.50 10.68
CA GLU A 15 -8.65 5.57 10.00
C GLU A 15 -9.74 6.28 9.19
N PHE A 16 -10.28 7.36 9.74
CA PHE A 16 -11.31 8.15 9.07
C PHE A 16 -10.73 8.83 7.84
N ILE A 17 -9.63 9.54 8.00
CA ILE A 17 -8.96 10.27 6.90
C ILE A 17 -8.55 9.31 5.78
N ALA A 18 -7.96 8.15 6.13
CA ALA A 18 -7.58 7.15 5.14
C ALA A 18 -8.78 6.62 4.34
N ARG A 19 -9.92 6.40 4.99
CA ARG A 19 -11.17 5.98 4.30
C ARG A 19 -11.68 7.06 3.35
N GLU A 20 -11.76 8.30 3.79
CA GLU A 20 -12.22 9.43 2.96
C GLU A 20 -11.32 9.61 1.72
N VAL A 21 -10.00 9.55 1.89
CA VAL A 21 -9.04 9.63 0.78
C VAL A 21 -9.27 8.49 -0.21
N VAL A 22 -9.42 7.26 0.29
CA VAL A 22 -9.62 6.07 -0.57
C VAL A 22 -10.97 6.13 -1.27
N GLU A 23 -12.03 6.50 -0.58
CA GLU A 23 -13.36 6.62 -1.19
C GLU A 23 -13.41 7.72 -2.23
N GLY A 24 -12.80 8.88 -1.96
CA GLY A 24 -12.65 9.97 -2.94
C GLY A 24 -11.85 9.54 -4.17
N PHE A 25 -10.77 8.79 -3.99
CA PHE A 25 -9.97 8.22 -5.09
C PHE A 25 -10.79 7.24 -5.93
N LEU A 26 -11.48 6.29 -5.30
CA LEU A 26 -12.32 5.30 -5.99
C LEU A 26 -13.48 5.97 -6.73
N MET A 27 -14.14 6.97 -6.14
CA MET A 27 -15.18 7.75 -6.82
C MET A 27 -14.62 8.52 -8.03
N GLY A 28 -13.40 9.03 -7.95
CA GLY A 28 -12.71 9.67 -9.08
C GLY A 28 -12.44 8.70 -10.23
N LEU A 29 -12.05 7.45 -9.92
CA LEU A 29 -11.85 6.39 -10.91
C LEU A 29 -13.17 6.00 -11.61
N HIS A 30 -14.30 6.00 -10.91
CA HIS A 30 -15.61 5.71 -11.52
C HIS A 30 -16.09 6.77 -12.51
N ARG A 31 -15.55 7.98 -12.49
CA ARG A 31 -15.79 9.02 -13.50
C ARG A 31 -14.88 8.88 -14.72
N SER A 32 -13.87 8.04 -14.67
CA SER A 32 -13.02 7.71 -15.81
C SER A 32 -13.76 6.73 -16.73
N PRO A 33 -13.80 6.95 -18.06
CA PRO A 33 -14.45 6.04 -19.01
C PRO A 33 -13.77 4.68 -19.12
N HIS A 34 -12.65 4.46 -18.47
CA HIS A 34 -12.02 3.15 -18.33
C HIS A 34 -12.71 2.36 -17.23
N ARG A 35 -13.62 1.49 -17.65
CA ARG A 35 -14.33 0.53 -16.80
C ARG A 35 -13.32 -0.38 -16.09
N GLY A 36 -13.35 -0.34 -14.79
CA GLY A 36 -13.14 -1.33 -13.78
C GLY A 36 -12.17 -2.48 -14.04
N PHE A 37 -11.09 -2.45 -13.30
CA PHE A 37 -10.44 -3.69 -12.90
C PHE A 37 -11.39 -4.43 -11.94
N SER A 38 -12.26 -5.26 -12.51
CA SER A 38 -12.93 -6.33 -11.79
C SER A 38 -12.07 -7.58 -11.97
N ALA A 39 -11.49 -8.08 -10.90
CA ALA A 39 -10.63 -9.24 -10.83
C ALA A 39 -11.37 -10.58 -11.04
N GLU A 40 -12.42 -10.61 -11.85
CA GLU A 40 -13.22 -11.80 -12.17
C GLU A 40 -13.54 -11.93 -13.65
N PHE A 41 -12.66 -11.58 -14.54
CA PHE A 41 -12.84 -11.94 -15.92
C PHE A 41 -11.84 -13.03 -16.29
N ALA A 42 -12.27 -14.29 -16.16
CA ALA A 42 -11.61 -15.40 -16.83
C ALA A 42 -11.72 -15.17 -18.33
N GLU A 43 -10.62 -14.83 -18.97
CA GLU A 43 -10.55 -14.73 -20.42
C GLU A 43 -10.70 -16.14 -21.01
N LEU A 44 -11.67 -16.31 -21.88
CA LEU A 44 -11.87 -17.58 -22.58
C LEU A 44 -10.95 -17.60 -23.81
N ARG A 45 -9.91 -18.39 -23.76
CA ARG A 45 -9.04 -18.64 -24.91
C ARG A 45 -9.48 -19.92 -25.65
N ALA A 46 -9.40 -19.90 -26.98
CA ALA A 46 -9.58 -21.13 -27.74
C ALA A 46 -8.58 -22.21 -27.32
N TYR A 47 -9.04 -23.44 -27.15
CA TYR A 47 -8.20 -24.58 -26.78
C TYR A 47 -7.10 -24.82 -27.82
N GLN A 48 -5.90 -25.07 -27.34
CA GLN A 48 -4.77 -25.52 -28.16
C GLN A 48 -4.34 -26.92 -27.71
N ALA A 49 -3.84 -27.72 -28.65
CA ALA A 49 -3.35 -29.07 -28.35
C ALA A 49 -2.20 -28.99 -27.30
N GLY A 50 -2.42 -29.63 -26.15
CA GLY A 50 -1.52 -29.59 -25.00
C GLY A 50 -2.09 -28.85 -23.78
N ASP A 51 -3.19 -28.13 -23.91
CA ASP A 51 -3.88 -27.51 -22.77
C ASP A 51 -4.50 -28.58 -21.86
N ASP A 52 -4.53 -28.30 -20.55
CA ASP A 52 -5.14 -29.19 -19.56
C ASP A 52 -6.67 -29.20 -19.70
N LEU A 53 -7.23 -30.37 -20.00
CA LEU A 53 -8.66 -30.58 -20.24
C LEU A 53 -9.54 -30.22 -19.03
N ARG A 54 -8.98 -30.14 -17.81
CA ARG A 54 -9.72 -29.73 -16.60
C ARG A 54 -10.21 -28.30 -16.64
N TYR A 55 -9.58 -27.46 -17.46
CA TYR A 55 -9.93 -26.03 -17.58
C TYR A 55 -10.85 -25.74 -18.78
N ILE A 56 -11.33 -26.76 -19.50
CA ILE A 56 -12.30 -26.58 -20.57
C ILE A 56 -13.64 -26.08 -20.01
N ASP A 57 -14.18 -25.04 -20.63
CA ASP A 57 -15.54 -24.59 -20.36
C ASP A 57 -16.57 -25.42 -21.14
N TRP A 58 -17.04 -26.47 -20.49
CA TRP A 58 -18.06 -27.37 -21.06
C TRP A 58 -19.39 -26.68 -21.36
N ARG A 59 -19.71 -25.58 -20.65
CA ARG A 59 -20.93 -24.81 -20.89
C ARG A 59 -20.83 -24.02 -22.19
N MET A 60 -19.63 -23.51 -22.49
CA MET A 60 -19.36 -22.81 -23.74
C MET A 60 -19.29 -23.79 -24.91
N TYR A 61 -18.70 -24.97 -24.72
CA TYR A 61 -18.73 -26.06 -25.71
C TYR A 61 -20.15 -26.42 -26.10
N GLY A 62 -21.07 -26.64 -25.17
CA GLY A 62 -22.47 -26.96 -25.43
C GLY A 62 -23.26 -25.87 -26.19
N ARG A 63 -22.73 -24.64 -26.26
CA ARG A 63 -23.38 -23.52 -26.98
C ARG A 63 -22.78 -23.23 -28.36
N SER A 64 -21.48 -23.45 -28.52
CA SER A 64 -20.71 -23.00 -29.66
C SER A 64 -20.06 -24.12 -30.48
N ASP A 65 -20.10 -25.35 -29.97
CA ASP A 65 -19.40 -26.53 -30.48
C ASP A 65 -17.88 -26.29 -30.70
N ARG A 66 -17.32 -25.38 -29.89
CA ARG A 66 -15.88 -25.04 -29.86
C ARG A 66 -15.33 -25.15 -28.46
N TYR A 67 -14.09 -25.67 -28.35
CA TYR A 67 -13.42 -25.80 -27.08
C TYR A 67 -12.76 -24.48 -26.66
N TYR A 68 -13.11 -24.02 -25.48
CA TYR A 68 -12.50 -22.88 -24.81
C TYR A 68 -11.94 -23.28 -23.46
N VAL A 69 -10.76 -22.76 -23.13
CA VAL A 69 -10.08 -22.96 -21.85
C VAL A 69 -10.24 -21.69 -21.02
N LYS A 70 -10.63 -21.82 -19.77
CA LYS A 70 -10.63 -20.74 -18.78
C LYS A 70 -9.19 -20.41 -18.44
N GLN A 71 -8.76 -19.19 -18.76
CA GLN A 71 -7.54 -18.64 -18.22
C GLN A 71 -7.87 -18.02 -16.86
N PHE A 72 -7.23 -18.55 -15.82
CA PHE A 72 -7.24 -17.94 -14.51
C PHE A 72 -6.05 -16.99 -14.46
N GLU A 73 -6.27 -15.70 -14.24
CA GLU A 73 -5.20 -14.87 -13.72
C GLU A 73 -4.91 -15.38 -12.32
N GLU A 74 -3.70 -15.89 -12.09
CA GLU A 74 -3.25 -16.14 -10.73
C GLU A 74 -3.29 -14.79 -10.02
N GLU A 75 -4.24 -14.59 -9.11
CA GLU A 75 -4.18 -13.51 -8.12
C GLU A 75 -2.94 -13.72 -7.27
N THR A 76 -1.80 -13.27 -7.77
CA THR A 76 -0.59 -13.18 -6.96
C THR A 76 -0.81 -12.08 -5.91
N SER A 77 -1.22 -12.46 -4.71
CA SER A 77 -1.34 -11.50 -3.61
C SER A 77 0.01 -10.82 -3.41
N LEU A 78 0.06 -9.53 -3.72
CA LEU A 78 1.24 -8.70 -3.55
C LEU A 78 1.58 -8.59 -2.06
N ARG A 79 2.86 -8.66 -1.73
CA ARG A 79 3.34 -8.32 -0.40
C ARG A 79 3.91 -6.91 -0.43
N ALA A 80 3.23 -5.97 0.22
CA ALA A 80 3.67 -4.59 0.33
C ALA A 80 4.32 -4.33 1.70
N HIS A 81 5.35 -3.50 1.70
CA HIS A 81 6.02 -3.05 2.90
C HIS A 81 6.18 -1.53 2.88
N LEU A 82 5.57 -0.85 3.85
CA LEU A 82 5.60 0.60 4.00
C LEU A 82 6.74 0.97 4.93
N LEU A 83 7.69 1.76 4.46
CA LEU A 83 8.80 2.28 5.24
C LEU A 83 8.51 3.73 5.58
N ILE A 84 8.42 4.05 6.86
CA ILE A 84 8.07 5.39 7.34
C ILE A 84 9.25 5.96 8.12
N ASP A 85 9.83 7.01 7.59
CA ASP A 85 10.82 7.80 8.28
C ASP A 85 10.14 8.59 9.40
N VAL A 86 10.60 8.40 10.63
CA VAL A 86 10.12 9.12 11.83
C VAL A 86 11.19 9.98 12.45
N SER A 87 12.27 10.27 11.71
CA SER A 87 13.33 11.18 12.16
C SER A 87 12.79 12.57 12.50
N GLN A 88 13.56 13.32 13.26
CA GLN A 88 13.16 14.66 13.73
C GLN A 88 12.83 15.61 12.57
N SER A 89 13.49 15.49 11.41
CA SER A 89 13.21 16.31 10.21
C SER A 89 11.78 16.13 9.68
N MET A 90 11.19 14.93 9.89
CA MET A 90 9.80 14.63 9.51
C MET A 90 8.77 15.33 10.40
N GLY A 91 9.16 15.80 11.58
CA GLY A 91 8.33 16.62 12.46
C GLY A 91 8.13 18.06 11.98
N TRP A 92 8.89 18.49 10.98
CA TRP A 92 8.85 19.86 10.48
C TRP A 92 7.52 20.20 9.78
N SER A 93 7.06 21.45 10.01
CA SER A 93 5.94 22.08 9.32
C SER A 93 6.34 23.52 8.92
N SER A 94 5.88 23.99 7.77
CA SER A 94 6.14 25.37 7.34
C SER A 94 5.40 26.40 8.21
N GLU A 95 4.23 26.05 8.76
CA GLU A 95 3.42 26.90 9.63
C GLU A 95 2.92 26.05 10.83
N PRO A 96 3.74 25.94 11.89
CA PRO A 96 3.39 25.14 13.08
C PRO A 96 2.06 25.59 13.70
N GLY A 97 1.16 24.64 13.95
CA GLY A 97 -0.19 24.91 14.47
C GLY A 97 -1.24 25.26 13.41
N VAL A 98 -0.84 25.55 12.17
CA VAL A 98 -1.75 25.79 11.04
C VAL A 98 -1.67 24.65 10.04
N LEU A 99 -0.46 24.28 9.62
CA LEU A 99 -0.24 23.19 8.68
C LEU A 99 0.29 21.94 9.38
N PRO A 100 -0.10 20.75 8.92
CA PRO A 100 0.41 19.50 9.46
C PRO A 100 1.89 19.29 9.11
N SER A 101 2.58 18.45 9.92
CA SER A 101 3.97 18.09 9.68
C SER A 101 4.12 17.12 8.51
N LYS A 102 5.37 16.97 8.00
CA LYS A 102 5.70 15.96 6.99
C LYS A 102 5.31 14.54 7.47
N LEU A 103 5.58 14.21 8.74
CA LEU A 103 5.20 12.92 9.32
C LEU A 103 3.69 12.72 9.31
N TRP A 104 2.91 13.76 9.59
CA TRP A 104 1.46 13.66 9.51
C TRP A 104 1.02 13.23 8.10
N TYR A 105 1.57 13.86 7.05
CA TYR A 105 1.32 13.47 5.66
C TYR A 105 1.73 12.03 5.36
N ALA A 106 2.96 11.68 5.74
CA ALA A 106 3.50 10.35 5.53
C ALA A 106 2.62 9.25 6.15
N LYS A 107 2.16 9.46 7.40
CA LYS A 107 1.27 8.53 8.09
C LYS A 107 -0.06 8.33 7.36
N HIS A 108 -0.68 9.42 6.92
CA HIS A 108 -2.00 9.36 6.28
C HIS A 108 -1.92 8.79 4.86
N LEU A 109 -0.88 9.09 4.11
CA LEU A 109 -0.62 8.48 2.80
C LEU A 109 -0.34 6.98 2.95
N ALA A 110 0.50 6.59 3.92
CA ALA A 110 0.79 5.19 4.20
C ALA A 110 -0.46 4.42 4.62
N ALA A 111 -1.32 5.01 5.46
CA ALA A 111 -2.59 4.42 5.85
C ALA A 111 -3.53 4.26 4.65
N SER A 112 -3.67 5.29 3.82
CA SER A 112 -4.54 5.25 2.64
C SER A 112 -4.08 4.18 1.64
N LEU A 113 -2.79 4.13 1.34
CA LEU A 113 -2.21 3.11 0.47
C LEU A 113 -2.37 1.71 1.06
N GLY A 114 -2.08 1.55 2.35
CA GLY A 114 -2.27 0.28 3.06
C GLY A 114 -3.72 -0.21 3.02
N LEU A 115 -4.69 0.69 3.15
CA LEU A 115 -6.11 0.35 3.03
C LEU A 115 -6.50 -0.09 1.62
N ILE A 116 -5.99 0.59 0.58
CA ILE A 116 -6.21 0.19 -0.83
C ILE A 116 -5.70 -1.23 -1.05
N LEU A 117 -4.44 -1.49 -0.72
CA LEU A 117 -3.80 -2.79 -0.92
C LEU A 117 -4.50 -3.92 -0.16
N LEU A 118 -4.87 -3.66 1.11
CA LEU A 118 -5.62 -4.65 1.91
C LEU A 118 -7.02 -4.92 1.34
N ARG A 119 -7.69 -3.93 0.74
CA ARG A 119 -8.97 -4.11 0.03
C ARG A 119 -8.82 -4.92 -1.25
N GLN A 120 -7.66 -4.88 -1.90
CA GLN A 120 -7.31 -5.69 -3.06
C GLN A 120 -6.91 -7.13 -2.71
N GLY A 121 -6.90 -7.50 -1.43
CA GLY A 121 -6.51 -8.84 -0.98
C GLY A 121 -5.01 -8.99 -0.71
N ASP A 122 -4.24 -7.93 -0.86
CA ASP A 122 -2.80 -7.93 -0.65
C ASP A 122 -2.41 -8.02 0.84
N SER A 123 -1.14 -8.36 1.07
CA SER A 123 -0.54 -8.36 2.41
C SER A 123 0.28 -7.10 2.62
N VAL A 124 0.00 -6.35 3.69
CA VAL A 124 0.69 -5.09 3.99
C VAL A 124 1.38 -5.15 5.34
N GLY A 125 2.66 -4.79 5.38
CA GLY A 125 3.43 -4.57 6.59
C GLY A 125 3.98 -3.16 6.63
N MET A 126 4.55 -2.75 7.77
CA MET A 126 5.25 -1.48 7.90
C MET A 126 6.50 -1.61 8.76
N THR A 127 7.43 -0.69 8.55
CA THR A 127 8.54 -0.40 9.46
C THR A 127 8.67 1.11 9.57
N ALA A 128 8.58 1.63 10.79
CA ALA A 128 8.97 2.99 11.10
C ALA A 128 10.43 3.01 11.55
N PHE A 129 11.20 3.98 11.09
CA PHE A 129 12.62 4.05 11.37
C PHE A 129 13.10 5.50 11.52
N HIS A 130 14.18 5.66 12.28
CA HIS A 130 15.06 6.82 12.33
C HIS A 130 16.50 6.31 12.20
N GLU A 131 17.38 6.48 13.16
CA GLU A 131 18.72 5.83 13.22
C GLU A 131 18.60 4.31 13.35
N GLU A 132 17.52 3.87 14.01
CA GLU A 132 17.19 2.45 14.22
C GLU A 132 15.72 2.18 13.84
N VAL A 133 15.37 0.89 13.85
CA VAL A 133 13.97 0.49 13.68
C VAL A 133 13.18 0.83 14.94
N ALA A 134 12.30 1.82 14.84
CA ALA A 134 11.45 2.27 15.94
C ALA A 134 10.21 1.38 16.15
N GLU A 135 9.57 0.98 15.07
CA GLU A 135 8.33 0.18 15.11
C GLU A 135 8.26 -0.77 13.91
N ARG A 136 7.63 -1.94 14.10
CA ARG A 136 7.46 -2.91 13.00
C ARG A 136 6.14 -3.65 13.10
N VAL A 137 5.47 -3.76 11.94
CA VAL A 137 4.30 -4.60 11.74
C VAL A 137 4.57 -5.57 10.59
N GLN A 138 4.44 -6.87 10.84
CA GLN A 138 4.62 -7.88 9.80
C GLN A 138 3.54 -7.78 8.72
N ALA A 139 3.90 -8.05 7.46
CA ALA A 139 2.96 -8.07 6.36
C ALA A 139 1.96 -9.23 6.52
N ARG A 140 0.69 -8.89 6.61
CA ARG A 140 -0.47 -9.78 6.66
C ARG A 140 -1.62 -9.16 5.88
N GLY A 141 -2.61 -9.97 5.51
CA GLY A 141 -3.85 -9.51 4.87
C GLY A 141 -4.99 -9.35 5.85
N GLY A 142 -6.09 -8.79 5.34
CA GLY A 142 -7.38 -8.76 6.01
C GLY A 142 -7.63 -7.61 7.00
N ARG A 143 -8.87 -7.56 7.49
CA ARG A 143 -9.38 -6.43 8.28
C ARG A 143 -8.63 -6.19 9.60
N ARG A 144 -8.17 -7.24 10.26
CA ARG A 144 -7.41 -7.11 11.52
C ARG A 144 -6.08 -6.40 11.29
N GLN A 145 -5.45 -6.66 10.15
CA GLN A 145 -4.20 -6.00 9.76
C GLN A 145 -4.41 -4.50 9.55
N TRP A 146 -5.53 -4.10 8.94
CA TRP A 146 -5.88 -2.69 8.80
C TRP A 146 -5.91 -1.96 10.14
N HIS A 147 -6.65 -2.49 11.12
CA HIS A 147 -6.74 -1.86 12.43
C HIS A 147 -5.38 -1.78 13.15
N GLU A 148 -4.55 -2.83 13.02
CA GLU A 148 -3.22 -2.81 13.60
C GLU A 148 -2.32 -1.75 12.94
N LEU A 149 -2.32 -1.68 11.60
CA LEU A 149 -1.57 -0.66 10.86
C LEU A 149 -2.04 0.75 11.22
N ALA A 150 -3.32 1.02 11.20
CA ALA A 150 -3.87 2.33 11.49
C ALA A 150 -3.55 2.79 12.93
N ARG A 151 -3.68 1.87 13.90
CA ARG A 151 -3.33 2.14 15.29
C ARG A 151 -1.85 2.48 15.45
N ARG A 152 -0.96 1.69 14.82
CA ARG A 152 0.50 1.90 14.90
C ARG A 152 0.92 3.17 14.18
N LEU A 153 0.43 3.39 12.95
CA LEU A 153 0.69 4.62 12.21
C LEU A 153 0.22 5.86 12.97
N GLY A 154 -0.98 5.79 13.58
CA GLY A 154 -1.52 6.89 14.38
C GLY A 154 -0.61 7.28 15.55
N ALA A 155 0.01 6.29 16.21
CA ALA A 155 0.87 6.48 17.36
C ALA A 155 2.30 6.93 17.03
N LEU A 156 2.72 6.96 15.74
CA LEU A 156 4.06 7.39 15.36
C LEU A 156 4.29 8.87 15.69
N GLU A 157 5.42 9.15 16.31
CA GLU A 157 5.92 10.50 16.59
C GLU A 157 7.30 10.68 15.97
N SER A 158 7.63 11.92 15.59
CA SER A 158 8.96 12.24 15.07
C SER A 158 9.98 12.32 16.21
N THR A 159 11.04 11.53 16.10
CA THR A 159 12.08 11.44 17.13
C THR A 159 13.39 10.93 16.52
N GLY A 160 14.51 11.15 17.22
CA GLY A 160 15.82 10.63 16.83
C GLY A 160 16.50 11.40 15.69
N GLY A 161 17.68 10.93 15.32
CA GLY A 161 18.47 11.49 14.22
C GLY A 161 18.02 11.03 12.84
N THR A 162 18.77 11.43 11.81
CA THR A 162 18.41 11.26 10.39
C THR A 162 19.30 10.24 9.69
N SER A 163 19.73 9.16 10.36
CA SER A 163 20.51 8.10 9.72
C SER A 163 19.59 6.94 9.31
N ALA A 164 19.40 6.78 8.02
CA ALA A 164 18.52 5.74 7.47
C ALA A 164 19.25 4.43 7.12
N GLU A 165 20.58 4.44 7.00
CA GLU A 165 21.36 3.31 6.45
C GLU A 165 21.12 2.01 7.23
N GLY A 166 21.28 2.03 8.54
CA GLY A 166 21.13 0.85 9.39
C GLY A 166 19.73 0.25 9.31
N ALA A 167 18.70 1.10 9.35
CA ALA A 167 17.32 0.68 9.26
C ALA A 167 16.95 0.12 7.89
N LEU A 168 17.38 0.76 6.82
CA LEU A 168 17.15 0.29 5.45
C LEU A 168 17.86 -1.03 5.17
N ARG A 169 19.09 -1.19 5.66
CA ARG A 169 19.85 -2.45 5.56
C ARG A 169 19.14 -3.59 6.29
N ASP A 170 18.65 -3.36 7.52
CA ASP A 170 17.90 -4.36 8.26
C ASP A 170 16.60 -4.76 7.54
N VAL A 171 15.89 -3.81 6.95
CA VAL A 171 14.70 -4.06 6.14
C VAL A 171 15.07 -4.85 4.88
N ALA A 172 16.11 -4.46 4.13
CA ALA A 172 16.53 -5.13 2.90
C ALA A 172 16.89 -6.60 3.14
N VAL A 173 17.60 -6.91 4.22
CA VAL A 173 17.94 -8.30 4.60
C VAL A 173 16.69 -9.14 4.87
N ARG A 174 15.62 -8.55 5.39
CA ARG A 174 14.39 -9.24 5.78
C ARG A 174 13.37 -9.38 4.66
N LEU A 175 13.43 -8.52 3.65
CA LEU A 175 12.58 -8.59 2.45
C LEU A 175 13.06 -9.69 1.50
N ARG A 176 12.98 -10.95 1.94
CA ARG A 176 13.46 -12.12 1.21
C ARG A 176 12.64 -12.51 -0.02
N ARG A 177 11.50 -11.89 -0.26
CA ARG A 177 10.60 -12.20 -1.38
C ARG A 177 10.31 -10.94 -2.17
N ALA A 178 10.13 -11.09 -3.48
CA ALA A 178 9.66 -10.01 -4.35
C ALA A 178 8.36 -9.40 -3.80
N GLY A 179 8.28 -8.08 -3.81
CA GLY A 179 7.14 -7.34 -3.28
C GLY A 179 7.28 -5.85 -3.57
N LEU A 180 6.29 -5.09 -3.17
CA LEU A 180 6.29 -3.63 -3.25
C LEU A 180 6.89 -3.05 -1.96
N VAL A 181 7.88 -2.19 -2.11
CA VAL A 181 8.41 -1.37 -1.02
C VAL A 181 8.11 0.09 -1.32
N VAL A 182 7.47 0.77 -0.37
CA VAL A 182 7.15 2.19 -0.49
C VAL A 182 7.80 2.94 0.66
N LEU A 183 8.67 3.88 0.34
CA LEU A 183 9.38 4.71 1.30
C LEU A 183 8.70 6.08 1.42
N PHE A 184 8.41 6.49 2.65
CA PHE A 184 7.91 7.81 3.04
C PHE A 184 8.99 8.51 3.85
N SER A 185 9.76 9.38 3.21
CA SER A 185 10.87 10.12 3.82
C SER A 185 11.08 11.44 3.06
N ASP A 186 11.65 12.43 3.70
CA ASP A 186 12.15 13.65 3.04
C ASP A 186 13.59 13.49 2.51
N LEU A 187 14.19 12.32 2.73
CA LEU A 187 15.56 11.96 2.31
C LEU A 187 16.62 12.97 2.78
N LEU A 188 16.39 13.67 3.87
CA LEU A 188 17.38 14.55 4.49
C LEU A 188 18.43 13.74 5.27
N VAL A 189 19.13 12.86 4.56
CA VAL A 189 20.28 12.09 5.06
C VAL A 189 21.57 12.73 4.59
N GLN A 190 22.66 12.53 5.32
CA GLN A 190 23.96 13.01 4.87
C GLN A 190 24.37 12.25 3.60
N PRO A 191 24.95 12.93 2.58
CA PRO A 191 25.25 12.31 1.27
C PRO A 191 26.12 11.04 1.33
N ASP A 192 26.96 10.92 2.35
CA ASP A 192 27.88 9.80 2.51
C ASP A 192 27.18 8.52 3.03
N GLU A 193 25.94 8.61 3.48
CA GLU A 193 25.16 7.48 4.03
C GLU A 193 24.20 6.87 3.00
N THR A 194 24.08 7.46 1.83
CA THR A 194 23.11 7.05 0.83
C THR A 194 23.80 6.22 -0.26
N ILE A 195 23.67 4.93 -0.18
CA ILE A 195 23.89 3.97 -1.26
C ILE A 195 25.38 3.65 -1.54
N THR A 196 25.88 2.68 -0.86
CA THR A 196 26.94 1.79 -1.39
C THR A 196 26.34 0.42 -1.70
#